data_38efbc2e65c8396331153f0a960dacd6
#
_entry.id   38efbc2e65c8396331153f0a960dacd6
#
_cell.length_a   1.000
_cell.length_b   1.000
_cell.length_c   1.000
_cell.angle_alpha   90.00
_cell.angle_beta   90.00
_cell.angle_gamma   90.00
#
_symmetry.space_group_name_H-M   'P 1'
#
loop_
_entity.id
_entity.type
_entity.pdbx_description
1 polymer ?
#
loop_
_entity_poly.entity_id
_entity_poly.type
_entity_poly.pdbx_seq_one_letter_code
_entity_poly.pdbx_strand_id
1 'polypeptide(L)'
;EEVSRGLGDVYKRQNNDFLPETGTIANLSFSNSANIRWDTGIKKGDKVTPDFDPMLAKVISFSETREESAKILSKELKSIHLPGVITNKDFLIGCLENKSFLSGKTTSDFIEREYKKLFPLKDKGYMDRCMKAAIAWLQFYQKTNNSNLNFLPRNWTNGILPKSTLSFQLNDEEYIFKYSNTGNFLEIYREHFE
;
A
#
# COMPACT_ATOMS: atom_id res chain seq x y z
N GLU A 1 28.77 22.91 5.19
CA GLU A 1 28.13 21.58 5.14
C GLU A 1 26.89 21.66 4.26
N GLU A 2 26.95 20.99 3.10
CA GLU A 2 25.82 20.97 2.15
C GLU A 2 24.85 19.87 2.59
N VAL A 3 23.79 20.26 3.28
CA VAL A 3 22.71 19.33 3.69
C VAL A 3 21.87 18.97 2.50
N SER A 4 21.86 17.71 2.08
CA SER A 4 21.02 17.23 1.00
C SER A 4 19.56 17.09 1.46
N ARG A 5 18.64 17.67 0.69
CA ARG A 5 17.20 17.64 0.94
C ARG A 5 16.49 16.82 -0.14
N GLY A 6 15.68 15.86 0.27
CA GLY A 6 14.79 15.11 -0.61
C GLY A 6 13.35 15.60 -0.45
N LEU A 7 12.65 15.84 -1.54
CA LEU A 7 11.27 16.30 -1.58
C LEU A 7 10.40 15.28 -2.30
N GLY A 8 9.29 14.87 -1.69
CA GLY A 8 8.27 14.03 -2.30
C GLY A 8 6.89 14.66 -2.17
N ASP A 9 6.29 15.00 -3.29
CA ASP A 9 4.92 15.51 -3.33
C ASP A 9 3.94 14.35 -3.57
N VAL A 10 3.08 14.08 -2.61
CA VAL A 10 2.07 13.01 -2.69
C VAL A 10 0.80 13.57 -3.30
N TYR A 11 0.45 13.09 -4.48
CA TYR A 11 -0.75 13.49 -5.22
C TYR A 11 -1.81 12.38 -5.21
N LYS A 12 -3.08 12.80 -5.34
CA LYS A 12 -4.23 11.90 -5.54
C LYS A 12 -4.30 11.42 -7.01
N ARG A 13 -3.28 10.65 -7.46
CA ARG A 13 -3.20 10.25 -8.88
C ARG A 13 -2.51 8.90 -9.01
N GLN A 14 -3.20 7.94 -9.65
CA GLN A 14 -2.52 6.77 -10.24
C GLN A 14 -3.37 6.08 -11.31
N ASN A 15 -2.73 5.40 -12.24
CA ASN A 15 -3.20 4.46 -13.26
C ASN A 15 -4.07 4.98 -14.41
N ASN A 16 -4.66 6.17 -14.35
CA ASN A 16 -5.43 6.76 -15.46
C ASN A 16 -4.80 8.10 -15.86
N ASP A 17 -3.69 8.08 -16.58
CA ASP A 17 -3.03 9.28 -17.12
C ASP A 17 -2.90 10.44 -16.12
N PHE A 18 -2.59 10.11 -14.85
CA PHE A 18 -2.48 11.07 -13.74
C PHE A 18 -3.77 11.86 -13.42
N LEU A 19 -4.94 11.32 -13.72
CA LEU A 19 -6.21 11.94 -13.33
C LEU A 19 -6.42 11.95 -11.82
N PRO A 20 -7.07 12.98 -11.25
CA PRO A 20 -7.34 13.07 -9.82
C PRO A 20 -8.33 11.98 -9.37
N GLU A 21 -7.94 11.25 -8.34
CA GLU A 21 -8.81 10.29 -7.66
C GLU A 21 -9.53 10.96 -6.49
N THR A 22 -10.75 10.49 -6.19
CA THR A 22 -11.58 10.97 -5.09
C THR A 22 -11.81 9.86 -4.07
N GLY A 23 -12.05 10.23 -2.82
CA GLY A 23 -12.30 9.23 -1.79
C GLY A 23 -12.31 9.83 -0.39
N THR A 24 -12.53 8.99 0.61
CA THR A 24 -12.45 9.38 2.02
C THR A 24 -11.24 8.72 2.65
N ILE A 25 -10.41 9.51 3.35
CA ILE A 25 -9.22 9.03 4.05
C ILE A 25 -9.66 8.23 5.27
N ALA A 26 -9.65 6.91 5.15
CA ALA A 26 -10.11 6.03 6.23
C ALA A 26 -9.12 5.98 7.39
N ASN A 27 -7.83 6.11 7.12
CA ASN A 27 -6.78 6.21 8.13
C ASN A 27 -5.60 7.02 7.61
N LEU A 28 -4.87 7.66 8.54
CA LEU A 28 -3.67 8.43 8.24
C LEU A 28 -2.73 8.34 9.44
N SER A 29 -1.52 7.88 9.20
CA SER A 29 -0.46 7.84 10.22
C SER A 29 0.85 8.27 9.60
N PHE A 30 1.56 9.15 10.30
CA PHE A 30 2.88 9.64 9.93
C PHE A 30 3.92 9.12 10.93
N SER A 31 5.14 8.91 10.50
CA SER A 31 6.24 8.66 11.43
C SER A 31 6.71 9.96 12.07
N ASN A 32 7.21 9.87 13.29
CA ASN A 32 7.85 10.97 14.01
C ASN A 32 9.39 10.88 13.89
N SER A 33 9.90 10.72 12.67
CA SER A 33 11.34 10.70 12.44
C SER A 33 11.92 12.12 12.45
N ALA A 34 13.01 12.33 13.16
CA ALA A 34 13.69 13.63 13.23
C ALA A 34 14.20 14.10 11.85
N ASN A 35 14.42 13.18 10.92
CA ASN A 35 14.93 13.46 9.58
C ASN A 35 13.84 13.63 8.53
N ILE A 36 12.55 13.66 8.95
CA ILE A 36 11.40 13.79 8.05
C ILE A 36 10.50 14.92 8.53
N ARG A 37 10.13 15.80 7.60
CA ARG A 37 9.08 16.80 7.80
C ARG A 37 7.91 16.53 6.88
N TRP A 38 6.72 16.59 7.44
CA TRP A 38 5.46 16.48 6.74
C TRP A 38 4.74 17.82 6.70
N ASP A 39 4.46 18.31 5.50
CA ASP A 39 3.58 19.44 5.26
C ASP A 39 2.30 18.90 4.63
N THR A 40 1.22 18.82 5.39
CA THR A 40 -0.03 18.21 4.94
C THR A 40 -1.24 19.00 5.43
N GLY A 41 -2.27 19.09 4.58
CA GLY A 41 -3.57 19.68 4.90
C GLY A 41 -4.67 18.64 5.14
N ILE A 42 -4.37 17.34 5.05
CA ILE A 42 -5.37 16.27 5.15
C ILE A 42 -5.33 15.60 6.52
N LYS A 43 -6.49 15.12 6.96
CA LYS A 43 -6.68 14.37 8.22
C LYS A 43 -7.49 13.10 7.95
N LYS A 44 -7.45 12.19 8.92
CA LYS A 44 -8.34 11.02 8.94
C LYS A 44 -9.79 11.48 8.90
N GLY A 45 -10.58 10.92 7.99
CA GLY A 45 -11.99 11.23 7.78
C GLY A 45 -12.25 12.31 6.73
N ASP A 46 -11.23 13.01 6.25
CA ASP A 46 -11.39 14.03 5.22
C ASP A 46 -11.82 13.40 3.90
N LYS A 47 -12.72 14.10 3.21
CA LYS A 47 -13.16 13.75 1.86
C LYS A 47 -12.31 14.47 0.83
N VAL A 48 -11.57 13.72 0.04
CA VAL A 48 -10.79 14.23 -1.08
C VAL A 48 -11.70 14.39 -2.29
N THR A 49 -11.84 15.62 -2.78
CA THR A 49 -12.68 15.98 -3.93
C THR A 49 -11.81 16.47 -5.11
N PRO A 50 -12.34 16.52 -6.33
CA PRO A 50 -11.60 17.03 -7.49
C PRO A 50 -11.46 18.56 -7.51
N ASP A 51 -12.23 19.28 -6.66
CA ASP A 51 -12.39 20.75 -6.72
C ASP A 51 -11.15 21.53 -6.27
N PHE A 52 -10.26 20.88 -5.54
CA PHE A 52 -9.05 21.50 -4.99
C PHE A 52 -7.77 20.90 -5.61
N ASP A 53 -6.64 21.56 -5.32
CA ASP A 53 -5.30 21.08 -5.70
C ASP A 53 -5.14 19.58 -5.47
N PRO A 54 -4.63 18.83 -6.46
CA PRO A 54 -4.40 17.39 -6.33
C PRO A 54 -3.35 17.01 -5.28
N MET A 55 -2.56 17.93 -4.77
CA MET A 55 -1.53 17.68 -3.77
C MET A 55 -2.15 17.40 -2.39
N LEU A 56 -1.88 16.21 -1.83
CA LEU A 56 -2.34 15.80 -0.51
C LEU A 56 -1.34 16.12 0.58
N ALA A 57 -0.07 15.93 0.30
CA ALA A 57 1.01 16.14 1.26
C ALA A 57 2.34 16.34 0.55
N LYS A 58 3.25 17.03 1.24
CA LYS A 58 4.65 17.20 0.88
C LYS A 58 5.51 16.57 1.96
N VAL A 59 6.40 15.66 1.57
CA VAL A 59 7.30 14.95 2.48
C VAL A 59 8.72 15.38 2.19
N ILE A 60 9.44 15.82 3.20
CA ILE A 60 10.79 16.35 3.08
C ILE A 60 11.71 15.56 3.99
N SER A 61 12.80 15.03 3.44
CA SER A 61 13.86 14.36 4.18
C SER A 61 15.13 15.18 4.24
N PHE A 62 15.91 14.96 5.30
CA PHE A 62 17.21 15.61 5.53
C PHE A 62 18.27 14.56 5.79
N SER A 63 19.43 14.67 5.12
CA SER A 63 20.61 13.83 5.36
C SER A 63 21.85 14.51 4.80
N GLU A 64 23.01 14.00 5.14
CA GLU A 64 24.31 14.49 4.66
C GLU A 64 24.50 14.22 3.17
N THR A 65 23.91 13.13 2.65
CA THR A 65 24.07 12.75 1.24
C THR A 65 22.73 12.62 0.53
N ARG A 66 22.73 12.86 -0.79
CA ARG A 66 21.54 12.68 -1.66
C ARG A 66 21.01 11.25 -1.59
N GLU A 67 21.90 10.27 -1.63
CA GLU A 67 21.51 8.86 -1.63
C GLU A 67 20.83 8.45 -0.33
N GLU A 68 21.36 8.90 0.80
CA GLU A 68 20.80 8.64 2.13
C GLU A 68 19.46 9.35 2.30
N SER A 69 19.36 10.63 1.90
CA SER A 69 18.10 11.37 1.92
C SER A 69 17.03 10.68 1.09
N ALA A 70 17.36 10.18 -0.12
CA ALA A 70 16.43 9.43 -0.95
C ALA A 70 16.01 8.09 -0.31
N LYS A 71 16.92 7.37 0.35
CA LYS A 71 16.61 6.13 1.08
C LYS A 71 15.67 6.38 2.26
N ILE A 72 15.92 7.42 3.04
CA ILE A 72 15.07 7.82 4.17
C ILE A 72 13.66 8.14 3.65
N LEU A 73 13.56 8.94 2.59
CA LEU A 73 12.27 9.32 2.01
C LEU A 73 11.52 8.13 1.42
N SER A 74 12.20 7.24 0.71
CA SER A 74 11.60 6.01 0.17
C SER A 74 11.06 5.11 1.29
N LYS A 75 11.84 4.92 2.36
CA LYS A 75 11.41 4.15 3.54
C LYS A 75 10.17 4.76 4.19
N GLU A 76 10.14 6.07 4.35
CA GLU A 76 9.00 6.77 4.90
C GLU A 76 7.76 6.57 4.04
N LEU A 77 7.86 6.83 2.73
CA LEU A 77 6.74 6.62 1.80
C LEU A 77 6.22 5.18 1.82
N LYS A 78 7.09 4.17 1.94
CA LYS A 78 6.69 2.76 2.07
C LYS A 78 5.89 2.48 3.35
N SER A 79 6.19 3.17 4.43
CA SER A 79 5.52 2.98 5.73
C SER A 79 4.13 3.59 5.80
N ILE A 80 3.82 4.54 4.92
CA ILE A 80 2.54 5.27 4.94
C ILE A 80 1.42 4.43 4.37
N HIS A 81 0.32 4.39 5.07
CA HIS A 81 -0.93 3.82 4.61
C HIS A 81 -2.00 4.91 4.51
N LEU A 82 -2.50 5.14 3.31
CA LEU A 82 -3.57 6.07 2.96
C LEU A 82 -4.74 5.30 2.35
N PRO A 83 -5.45 4.46 3.13
CA PRO A 83 -6.59 3.74 2.61
C PRO A 83 -7.74 4.69 2.30
N GLY A 84 -8.41 4.44 1.17
CA GLY A 84 -9.56 5.23 0.70
C GLY A 84 -9.25 6.22 -0.42
N VAL A 85 -7.97 6.43 -0.74
CA VAL A 85 -7.53 7.26 -1.87
C VAL A 85 -6.33 6.63 -2.56
N ILE A 86 -6.37 6.53 -3.88
CA ILE A 86 -5.22 6.09 -4.67
C ILE A 86 -4.26 7.27 -4.83
N THR A 87 -2.98 7.05 -4.58
CA THR A 87 -1.95 8.08 -4.63
C THR A 87 -0.80 7.70 -5.57
N ASN A 88 0.03 8.66 -5.93
CA ASN A 88 1.26 8.44 -6.72
C ASN A 88 2.44 7.92 -5.89
N LYS A 89 2.20 7.43 -4.68
CA LYS A 89 3.22 6.98 -3.73
C LYS A 89 4.19 5.95 -4.34
N ASP A 90 3.67 4.93 -5.01
CA ASP A 90 4.49 3.87 -5.60
C ASP A 90 5.39 4.41 -6.73
N PHE A 91 4.88 5.36 -7.50
CA PHE A 91 5.66 6.08 -8.51
C PHE A 91 6.81 6.88 -7.88
N LEU A 92 6.54 7.62 -6.79
CA LEU A 92 7.56 8.39 -6.08
C LEU A 92 8.66 7.47 -5.51
N ILE A 93 8.28 6.32 -4.94
CA ILE A 93 9.23 5.31 -4.46
C ILE A 93 10.11 4.81 -5.62
N GLY A 94 9.51 4.51 -6.77
CA GLY A 94 10.23 4.11 -7.97
C GLY A 94 11.24 5.16 -8.43
N CYS A 95 10.86 6.43 -8.40
CA CYS A 95 11.78 7.55 -8.71
C CYS A 95 12.96 7.60 -7.73
N LEU A 96 12.70 7.55 -6.44
CA LEU A 96 13.73 7.65 -5.39
C LEU A 96 14.72 6.47 -5.42
N GLU A 97 14.31 5.30 -5.88
CA GLU A 97 15.16 4.11 -5.99
C GLU A 97 15.84 3.97 -7.36
N ASN A 98 15.51 4.84 -8.31
CA ASN A 98 16.09 4.80 -9.65
C ASN A 98 17.54 5.29 -9.64
N LYS A 99 18.43 4.53 -10.31
CA LYS A 99 19.87 4.85 -10.38
C LYS A 99 20.16 6.20 -11.03
N SER A 100 19.38 6.57 -12.07
CA SER A 100 19.55 7.85 -12.75
C SER A 100 19.15 9.01 -11.84
N PHE A 101 18.11 8.84 -11.02
CA PHE A 101 17.71 9.82 -10.01
C PHE A 101 18.78 9.99 -8.94
N LEU A 102 19.31 8.89 -8.39
CA LEU A 102 20.34 8.91 -7.34
C LEU A 102 21.64 9.56 -7.83
N SER A 103 22.02 9.34 -9.10
CA SER A 103 23.20 9.95 -9.71
C SER A 103 22.99 11.41 -10.19
N GLY A 104 21.82 11.99 -9.97
CA GLY A 104 21.50 13.36 -10.38
C GLY A 104 21.20 13.56 -11.87
N LYS A 105 21.08 12.49 -12.65
CA LYS A 105 20.77 12.54 -14.09
C LYS A 105 19.26 12.69 -14.33
N THR A 106 18.68 13.76 -13.81
CA THR A 106 17.25 14.06 -13.86
C THR A 106 16.97 15.20 -14.83
N THR A 107 17.12 14.92 -16.12
CA THR A 107 16.72 15.80 -17.22
C THR A 107 15.21 15.85 -17.38
N SER A 108 14.66 16.82 -18.12
CA SER A 108 13.21 16.99 -18.29
C SER A 108 12.50 15.75 -18.86
N ASP A 109 13.21 14.93 -19.62
CA ASP A 109 12.75 13.66 -20.21
C ASP A 109 12.89 12.45 -19.27
N PHE A 110 13.35 12.64 -18.02
CA PHE A 110 13.62 11.56 -17.07
C PHE A 110 12.43 10.65 -16.87
N ILE A 111 11.24 11.20 -16.68
CA ILE A 111 10.03 10.42 -16.43
C ILE A 111 9.67 9.58 -17.65
N GLU A 112 9.67 10.14 -18.86
CA GLU A 112 9.36 9.40 -20.09
C GLU A 112 10.34 8.25 -20.31
N ARG A 113 11.64 8.53 -20.18
CA ARG A 113 12.71 7.55 -20.41
C ARG A 113 12.69 6.39 -19.43
N GLU A 114 12.40 6.66 -18.16
CA GLU A 114 12.46 5.67 -17.11
C GLU A 114 11.06 5.14 -16.70
N TYR A 115 9.98 5.64 -17.32
CA TYR A 115 8.58 5.39 -16.93
C TYR A 115 8.27 3.93 -16.60
N LYS A 116 8.66 3.00 -17.48
CA LYS A 116 8.42 1.55 -17.28
C LYS A 116 9.15 0.96 -16.07
N LYS A 117 10.25 1.58 -15.64
CA LYS A 117 11.06 1.14 -14.49
C LYS A 117 10.60 1.80 -13.18
N LEU A 118 9.89 2.92 -13.27
CA LEU A 118 9.42 3.67 -12.10
C LEU A 118 8.20 3.01 -11.44
N PHE A 119 7.48 2.18 -12.18
CA PHE A 119 6.41 1.37 -11.62
C PHE A 119 6.95 -0.04 -11.36
N PRO A 120 7.09 -0.44 -10.09
CA PRO A 120 7.46 -1.82 -9.79
C PRO A 120 6.39 -2.73 -10.38
N LEU A 121 6.80 -3.55 -11.35
CA LEU A 121 5.94 -4.60 -11.89
C LEU A 121 5.56 -5.50 -10.71
N LYS A 122 4.32 -5.41 -10.28
CA LYS A 122 3.76 -6.38 -9.33
C LYS A 122 3.87 -7.73 -10.04
N ASP A 123 4.66 -8.65 -9.50
CA ASP A 123 4.78 -9.99 -10.09
C ASP A 123 3.39 -10.66 -10.10
N LYS A 124 3.18 -11.63 -11.00
CA LYS A 124 1.89 -12.33 -11.11
C LYS A 124 1.42 -12.96 -9.79
N GLY A 125 2.33 -13.26 -8.87
CA GLY A 125 2.03 -13.82 -7.56
C GLY A 125 1.79 -12.80 -6.46
N TYR A 126 2.03 -11.51 -6.71
CA TYR A 126 1.88 -10.46 -5.68
C TYR A 126 0.46 -10.38 -5.14
N MET A 127 -0.53 -10.33 -6.04
CA MET A 127 -1.94 -10.24 -5.65
C MET A 127 -2.41 -11.48 -4.90
N ASP A 128 -2.00 -12.66 -5.37
CA ASP A 128 -2.29 -13.93 -4.70
C ASP A 128 -1.75 -13.94 -3.26
N ARG A 129 -0.52 -13.47 -3.04
CA ARG A 129 0.07 -13.33 -1.70
C ARG A 129 -0.69 -12.32 -0.84
N CYS A 130 -1.09 -11.18 -1.39
CA CYS A 130 -1.87 -10.17 -0.66
C CYS A 130 -3.23 -10.70 -0.22
N MET A 131 -3.93 -11.43 -1.09
CA MET A 131 -5.22 -12.01 -0.79
C MET A 131 -5.11 -13.13 0.26
N LYS A 132 -4.11 -14.00 0.15
CA LYS A 132 -3.81 -15.00 1.18
C LYS A 132 -3.49 -14.36 2.54
N ALA A 133 -2.71 -13.28 2.55
CA ALA A 133 -2.43 -12.53 3.76
C ALA A 133 -3.70 -11.89 4.35
N ALA A 134 -4.60 -11.37 3.52
CA ALA A 134 -5.87 -10.81 3.96
C ALA A 134 -6.78 -11.89 4.61
N ILE A 135 -6.84 -13.08 4.04
CA ILE A 135 -7.58 -14.21 4.62
C ILE A 135 -6.99 -14.61 5.98
N ALA A 136 -5.66 -14.72 6.07
CA ALA A 136 -4.98 -15.04 7.32
C ALA A 136 -5.22 -13.98 8.38
N TRP A 137 -5.20 -12.69 8.00
CA TRP A 137 -5.50 -11.58 8.91
C TRP A 137 -6.96 -11.61 9.38
N LEU A 138 -7.93 -11.86 8.51
CA LEU A 138 -9.33 -11.99 8.88
C LEU A 138 -9.54 -13.12 9.91
N GLN A 139 -8.88 -14.26 9.72
CA GLN A 139 -8.93 -15.37 10.66
C GLN A 139 -8.31 -15.00 12.03
N PHE A 140 -7.21 -14.27 12.01
CA PHE A 140 -6.59 -13.75 13.23
C PHE A 140 -7.48 -12.72 13.94
N TYR A 141 -8.07 -11.79 13.18
CA TYR A 141 -8.97 -10.75 13.73
C TYR A 141 -10.22 -11.36 14.36
N GLN A 142 -10.85 -12.33 13.74
CA GLN A 142 -11.95 -13.08 14.33
C GLN A 142 -11.53 -13.77 15.63
N LYS A 143 -10.25 -14.17 15.72
CA LYS A 143 -9.66 -14.75 16.93
C LYS A 143 -9.66 -13.81 18.11
N THR A 144 -9.31 -12.60 17.90
CA THR A 144 -9.14 -11.63 18.98
C THR A 144 -10.45 -11.03 19.47
N ASN A 145 -11.49 -11.01 18.62
CA ASN A 145 -12.72 -10.28 18.88
C ASN A 145 -13.93 -11.16 19.30
N ASN A 146 -13.84 -12.49 19.17
CA ASN A 146 -14.92 -13.39 19.60
C ASN A 146 -14.74 -13.79 21.08
N SER A 147 -15.35 -13.03 21.99
CA SER A 147 -15.23 -13.23 23.43
C SER A 147 -16.27 -14.17 24.05
N ASN A 148 -17.35 -14.53 23.34
CA ASN A 148 -18.52 -15.12 23.99
C ASN A 148 -18.52 -16.66 24.10
N LEU A 149 -17.64 -17.36 23.36
CA LEU A 149 -17.57 -18.83 23.36
C LEU A 149 -16.12 -19.34 23.40
N ASN A 150 -15.33 -18.81 24.33
CA ASN A 150 -13.88 -19.14 24.43
C ASN A 150 -13.58 -20.60 24.78
N PHE A 151 -14.58 -21.37 25.20
CA PHE A 151 -14.45 -22.78 25.58
C PHE A 151 -14.57 -23.74 24.37
N LEU A 152 -15.09 -23.27 23.24
CA LEU A 152 -15.21 -24.07 22.02
C LEU A 152 -13.98 -23.87 21.14
N PRO A 153 -13.42 -24.97 20.56
CA PRO A 153 -12.44 -24.83 19.51
C PRO A 153 -13.03 -24.01 18.35
N ARG A 154 -12.17 -23.24 17.69
CA ARG A 154 -12.63 -22.44 16.54
C ARG A 154 -13.11 -23.34 15.44
N ASN A 155 -14.13 -22.85 14.73
CA ASN A 155 -14.78 -23.58 13.67
C ASN A 155 -15.25 -24.98 14.14
N TRP A 156 -15.53 -25.11 15.46
CA TRP A 156 -16.09 -26.32 15.97
C TRP A 156 -17.46 -26.58 15.35
N THR A 157 -17.66 -27.77 14.84
CA THR A 157 -18.92 -28.19 14.24
C THR A 157 -19.16 -29.66 14.55
N ASN A 158 -20.42 -30.06 14.55
CA ASN A 158 -20.82 -31.45 14.74
C ASN A 158 -20.63 -32.32 13.48
N GLY A 159 -20.05 -31.79 12.43
CA GLY A 159 -19.85 -32.48 11.15
C GLY A 159 -18.69 -31.92 10.34
N ILE A 160 -18.41 -32.54 9.21
CA ILE A 160 -17.41 -32.07 8.25
C ILE A 160 -17.99 -30.86 7.52
N LEU A 161 -17.44 -29.67 7.78
CA LEU A 161 -17.81 -28.49 7.04
C LEU A 161 -17.11 -28.46 5.65
N PRO A 162 -17.81 -27.97 4.63
CA PRO A 162 -17.16 -27.61 3.38
C PRO A 162 -16.13 -26.49 3.62
N LYS A 163 -15.11 -26.42 2.76
CA LYS A 163 -14.14 -25.32 2.80
C LYS A 163 -14.86 -23.99 2.67
N SER A 164 -14.51 -23.04 3.52
CA SER A 164 -15.07 -21.69 3.45
C SER A 164 -14.56 -20.98 2.21
N THR A 165 -15.41 -20.19 1.56
CA THR A 165 -15.07 -19.46 0.35
C THR A 165 -15.04 -17.96 0.64
N LEU A 166 -14.02 -17.26 0.12
CA LEU A 166 -13.94 -15.80 0.10
C LEU A 166 -13.65 -15.35 -1.31
N SER A 167 -14.41 -14.35 -1.80
CA SER A 167 -14.14 -13.69 -3.07
C SER A 167 -13.58 -12.29 -2.83
N PHE A 168 -12.67 -11.88 -3.69
CA PHE A 168 -12.12 -10.54 -3.76
C PHE A 168 -12.32 -10.01 -5.16
N GLN A 169 -12.85 -8.81 -5.27
CA GLN A 169 -12.96 -8.11 -6.55
C GLN A 169 -11.84 -7.08 -6.67
N LEU A 170 -11.10 -7.14 -7.77
CA LEU A 170 -10.01 -6.23 -8.05
C LEU A 170 -9.94 -5.93 -9.55
N ASN A 171 -10.07 -4.65 -9.94
CA ASN A 171 -9.99 -4.21 -11.34
C ASN A 171 -10.88 -5.05 -12.27
N ASP A 172 -12.14 -5.23 -11.92
CA ASP A 172 -13.15 -6.02 -12.64
C ASP A 172 -12.88 -7.54 -12.72
N GLU A 173 -11.81 -8.03 -12.12
CA GLU A 173 -11.54 -9.46 -11.97
C GLU A 173 -11.97 -9.96 -10.58
N GLU A 174 -12.64 -11.11 -10.54
CA GLU A 174 -13.01 -11.78 -9.31
C GLU A 174 -11.98 -12.88 -9.00
N TYR A 175 -11.51 -12.88 -7.75
CA TYR A 175 -10.55 -13.85 -7.22
C TYR A 175 -11.22 -14.65 -6.12
N ILE A 176 -11.40 -15.95 -6.34
CA ILE A 176 -12.05 -16.85 -5.38
C ILE A 176 -11.01 -17.70 -4.68
N PHE A 177 -11.06 -17.68 -3.35
CA PHE A 177 -10.21 -18.51 -2.50
C PHE A 177 -11.06 -19.41 -1.62
N LYS A 178 -10.69 -20.68 -1.57
CA LYS A 178 -11.19 -21.64 -0.58
C LYS A 178 -10.19 -21.78 0.53
N TYR A 179 -10.65 -21.76 1.76
CA TYR A 179 -9.79 -21.97 2.92
C TYR A 179 -10.42 -22.93 3.92
N SER A 180 -9.56 -23.64 4.63
CA SER A 180 -9.93 -24.50 5.75
C SER A 180 -9.00 -24.24 6.92
N ASN A 181 -9.55 -24.29 8.12
CA ASN A 181 -8.80 -24.15 9.35
C ASN A 181 -8.85 -25.49 10.10
N THR A 182 -7.74 -26.21 10.15
CA THR A 182 -7.57 -27.49 10.83
C THR A 182 -6.70 -27.28 12.07
N GLY A 183 -7.29 -26.64 13.11
CA GLY A 183 -6.61 -26.42 14.38
C GLY A 183 -5.47 -25.42 14.29
N ASN A 184 -4.25 -25.88 14.08
CA ASN A 184 -3.05 -25.02 14.04
C ASN A 184 -2.65 -24.57 12.63
N PHE A 185 -3.32 -25.06 11.58
CA PHE A 185 -2.97 -24.76 10.20
C PHE A 185 -4.14 -24.10 9.46
N LEU A 186 -3.83 -23.02 8.74
CA LEU A 186 -4.72 -22.38 7.80
C LEU A 186 -4.27 -22.74 6.39
N GLU A 187 -5.07 -23.54 5.71
CA GLU A 187 -4.83 -23.91 4.31
C GLU A 187 -5.65 -22.99 3.42
N ILE A 188 -5.02 -22.38 2.41
CA ILE A 188 -5.65 -21.43 1.49
C ILE A 188 -5.33 -21.84 0.06
N TYR A 189 -6.36 -22.04 -0.74
CA TYR A 189 -6.28 -22.43 -2.15
C TYR A 189 -6.95 -21.38 -3.01
N ARG A 190 -6.30 -20.97 -4.09
CA ARG A 190 -6.94 -20.19 -5.15
C ARG A 190 -7.70 -21.13 -6.06
N GLU A 191 -8.95 -20.81 -6.34
CA GLU A 191 -9.75 -21.49 -7.36
C GLU A 191 -9.43 -20.86 -8.72
N HIS A 192 -8.97 -21.66 -9.66
CA HIS A 192 -8.80 -21.24 -11.05
C HIS A 192 -10.04 -21.75 -11.81
N PHE A 193 -10.79 -20.83 -12.39
CA PHE A 193 -11.78 -21.18 -13.39
C PHE A 193 -11.03 -21.28 -14.73
N GLU A 194 -11.07 -22.44 -15.38
CA GLU A 194 -10.61 -22.64 -16.74
C GLU A 194 -11.60 -22.03 -17.74
#